data_6cece59a6c1316917ad1f071bf2d8fd1
#
_entry.id   6cece59a6c1316917ad1f071bf2d8fd1
#
_cell.length_a   1.000
_cell.length_b   1.000
_cell.length_c   1.000
_cell.angle_alpha   90.00
_cell.angle_beta   90.00
_cell.angle_gamma   90.00
#
_symmetry.space_group_name_H-M   'P 1'
#
loop_
_entity.id
_entity.type
_entity.pdbx_description
1 polymer ?
#
loop_
_entity_poly.entity_id
_entity_poly.type
_entity_poly.pdbx_seq_one_letter_code
_entity_poly.pdbx_strand_id
1 'polypeptide(L)'
;MNRLWDISPPVAPGSPVFPGDTPYQQQWAARIGPGCPVNVSTLTLSPHVGAHADAPLHYDPDGASIGALDLSPYLGPCRVIHAIGCRPLVTPETLAHALHGVPSRVLVRTYQRMPVDHWDDHLAAFSPATIEHLGARGVQLVGI
;
A
#
# COMPACT_ATOMS: atom_id res chain seq x y z
N MET A 1 -24.18 -12.62 -5.87
CA MET A 1 -23.19 -12.85 -4.80
C MET A 1 -22.03 -11.88 -5.01
N ASN A 2 -21.66 -11.10 -4.00
CA ASN A 2 -20.46 -10.27 -4.06
C ASN A 2 -19.22 -11.19 -4.04
N ARG A 3 -18.30 -11.01 -4.98
CA ARG A 3 -17.05 -11.77 -5.04
C ARG A 3 -15.97 -10.99 -4.29
N LEU A 4 -15.31 -11.65 -3.33
CA LEU A 4 -14.17 -11.12 -2.62
C LEU A 4 -12.88 -11.56 -3.32
N TRP A 5 -11.93 -10.63 -3.48
CA TRP A 5 -10.62 -10.89 -4.02
C TRP A 5 -9.57 -10.43 -3.03
N ASP A 6 -8.66 -11.32 -2.64
CA ASP A 6 -7.43 -10.94 -1.95
C ASP A 6 -6.40 -10.55 -3.01
N ILE A 7 -5.99 -9.27 -2.97
CA ILE A 7 -5.01 -8.72 -3.90
C ILE A 7 -3.69 -8.34 -3.21
N SER A 8 -3.58 -8.63 -1.90
CA SER A 8 -2.36 -8.35 -1.15
C SER A 8 -1.30 -9.42 -1.37
N PRO A 9 -0.03 -9.07 -1.59
CA PRO A 9 1.05 -10.03 -1.59
C PRO A 9 1.22 -10.63 -0.18
N PRO A 10 1.57 -11.92 -0.06
CA PRO A 10 1.92 -12.51 1.22
C PRO A 10 3.10 -11.79 1.87
N VAL A 11 3.04 -11.56 3.18
CA VAL A 11 4.16 -11.04 3.97
C VAL A 11 4.82 -12.19 4.71
N ALA A 12 6.11 -12.41 4.47
CA ALA A 12 6.87 -13.54 4.98
C ALA A 12 8.37 -13.17 5.08
N PRO A 13 9.22 -14.03 5.68
CA PRO A 13 10.66 -13.87 5.60
C PRO A 13 11.12 -13.71 4.14
N GLY A 14 11.88 -12.64 3.85
CA GLY A 14 12.32 -12.31 2.50
C GLY A 14 11.38 -11.38 1.72
N SER A 15 10.23 -10.98 2.27
CA SER A 15 9.42 -9.92 1.65
C SER A 15 10.24 -8.64 1.50
N PRO A 16 10.21 -7.99 0.33
CA PRO A 16 11.00 -6.79 0.10
C PRO A 16 10.52 -5.64 0.99
N VAL A 17 11.48 -4.87 1.47
CA VAL A 17 11.27 -3.61 2.20
C VAL A 17 12.10 -2.51 1.56
N PHE A 18 11.77 -1.25 1.87
CA PHE A 18 12.62 -0.13 1.45
C PHE A 18 14.06 -0.34 1.95
N PRO A 19 15.09 -0.03 1.14
CA PRO A 19 16.49 -0.19 1.53
C PRO A 19 16.82 0.53 2.85
N GLY A 20 17.27 -0.23 3.84
CA GLY A 20 17.57 0.27 5.19
C GLY A 20 16.41 0.19 6.19
N ASP A 21 15.22 -0.18 5.76
CA ASP A 21 14.09 -0.40 6.67
C ASP A 21 14.14 -1.79 7.34
N THR A 22 13.28 -2.00 8.33
CA THR A 22 13.22 -3.22 9.16
C THR A 22 12.66 -4.39 8.36
N PRO A 23 13.44 -5.45 8.10
CA PRO A 23 12.94 -6.63 7.40
C PRO A 23 11.98 -7.43 8.28
N TYR A 24 11.07 -8.18 7.63
CA TYR A 24 10.18 -9.10 8.33
C TYR A 24 10.98 -10.21 9.03
N GLN A 25 10.73 -10.39 10.32
CA GLN A 25 11.28 -11.47 11.11
C GLN A 25 10.17 -12.10 11.97
N GLN A 26 10.23 -13.42 12.11
CA GLN A 26 9.35 -14.19 12.98
C GLN A 26 10.16 -15.09 13.88
N GLN A 27 9.88 -15.04 15.17
CA GLN A 27 10.48 -15.91 16.18
C GLN A 27 9.37 -16.61 16.98
N TRP A 28 9.54 -17.88 17.25
CA TRP A 28 8.61 -18.61 18.10
C TRP A 28 8.87 -18.28 19.56
N ALA A 29 7.88 -17.67 20.22
CA ALA A 29 7.87 -17.48 21.67
C ALA A 29 7.42 -18.76 22.41
N ALA A 30 6.51 -19.55 21.79
CA ALA A 30 6.07 -20.85 22.30
C ALA A 30 5.74 -21.77 21.12
N ARG A 31 5.92 -23.06 21.29
CA ARG A 31 5.52 -24.11 20.32
C ARG A 31 4.76 -25.22 21.01
N ILE A 32 3.76 -25.75 20.35
CA ILE A 32 3.01 -26.93 20.84
C ILE A 32 3.98 -28.07 21.08
N GLY A 33 3.88 -28.64 22.28
CA GLY A 33 4.69 -29.76 22.75
C GLY A 33 4.37 -30.09 24.19
N PRO A 34 5.15 -30.98 24.85
CA PRO A 34 4.96 -31.31 26.26
C PRO A 34 4.97 -30.05 27.12
N GLY A 35 3.87 -29.79 27.82
CA GLY A 35 3.72 -28.62 28.71
C GLY A 35 3.37 -27.31 28.04
N CYS A 36 3.22 -27.28 26.71
CA CYS A 36 2.82 -26.06 25.96
C CYS A 36 1.69 -26.37 24.96
N PRO A 37 0.45 -25.90 25.21
CA PRO A 37 -0.70 -26.22 24.36
C PRO A 37 -0.87 -25.30 23.12
N VAL A 38 -0.02 -24.29 22.91
CA VAL A 38 -0.20 -23.25 21.89
C VAL A 38 1.07 -22.95 21.11
N ASN A 39 0.89 -22.45 19.91
CA ASN A 39 1.94 -21.81 19.14
C ASN A 39 1.80 -20.28 19.23
N VAL A 40 2.85 -19.60 19.66
CA VAL A 40 2.90 -18.13 19.71
C VAL A 40 4.18 -17.65 19.05
N SER A 41 4.09 -16.63 18.23
CA SER A 41 5.27 -16.01 17.60
C SER A 41 5.35 -14.53 17.94
N THR A 42 6.58 -14.02 17.96
CA THR A 42 6.90 -12.59 17.93
C THR A 42 7.19 -12.20 16.51
N LEU A 43 6.64 -11.06 16.07
CA LEU A 43 6.90 -10.48 14.76
C LEU A 43 7.65 -9.16 14.92
N THR A 44 8.67 -8.97 14.09
CA THR A 44 9.36 -7.69 13.91
C THR A 44 9.27 -7.37 12.42
N LEU A 45 8.71 -6.22 12.08
CA LEU A 45 8.54 -5.80 10.69
C LEU A 45 8.37 -4.28 10.59
N SER A 46 8.70 -3.73 9.42
CA SER A 46 8.29 -2.37 9.06
C SER A 46 6.77 -2.31 8.87
N PRO A 47 6.08 -1.24 9.29
CA PRO A 47 4.69 -1.02 8.92
C PRO A 47 4.48 -0.85 7.41
N HIS A 48 5.57 -0.60 6.66
CA HIS A 48 5.55 -0.43 5.20
C HIS A 48 5.82 -1.72 4.41
N VAL A 49 5.91 -2.89 5.07
CA VAL A 49 6.07 -4.17 4.36
C VAL A 49 4.75 -4.64 3.75
N GLY A 50 4.78 -5.09 2.49
CA GLY A 50 3.59 -5.59 1.78
C GLY A 50 2.58 -4.49 1.43
N ALA A 51 1.32 -4.88 1.25
CA ALA A 51 0.25 -3.91 1.00
C ALA A 51 -0.14 -3.19 2.31
N HIS A 52 -0.05 -1.87 2.32
CA HIS A 52 -0.32 -1.05 3.49
C HIS A 52 -0.92 0.31 3.10
N ALA A 53 -1.30 1.09 4.08
CA ALA A 53 -1.70 2.49 3.90
C ALA A 53 -0.88 3.36 4.84
N ASP A 54 -0.33 4.45 4.29
CA ASP A 54 0.38 5.45 5.06
C ASP A 54 -0.60 6.39 5.75
N ALA A 55 -0.26 6.78 6.97
CA ALA A 55 -0.93 7.86 7.66
C ALA A 55 -0.25 9.21 7.35
N PRO A 56 -0.95 10.35 7.53
CA PRO A 56 -0.33 11.68 7.43
C PRO A 56 0.96 11.82 8.23
N LEU A 57 1.05 11.19 9.40
CA LEU A 57 2.24 11.21 10.25
C LEU A 57 3.50 10.66 9.56
N HIS A 58 3.36 9.87 8.48
CA HIS A 58 4.51 9.38 7.74
C HIS A 58 5.29 10.50 7.04
N TYR A 59 4.62 11.57 6.62
CA TYR A 59 5.22 12.70 5.89
C TYR A 59 5.14 14.04 6.63
N ASP A 60 4.32 14.12 7.68
CA ASP A 60 4.08 15.35 8.43
C ASP A 60 4.21 15.05 9.94
N PRO A 61 5.17 15.67 10.65
CA PRO A 61 5.38 15.43 12.09
C PRO A 61 4.16 15.78 12.94
N ASP A 62 3.29 16.67 12.47
CA ASP A 62 2.04 17.04 13.13
C ASP A 62 0.83 16.28 12.58
N GLY A 63 1.06 15.35 11.66
CA GLY A 63 0.03 14.53 11.02
C GLY A 63 -0.57 13.48 11.97
N ALA A 64 -1.83 13.12 11.71
CA ALA A 64 -2.49 12.07 12.47
C ALA A 64 -1.85 10.70 12.23
N SER A 65 -1.70 9.91 13.32
CA SER A 65 -1.28 8.50 13.22
C SER A 65 -2.38 7.64 12.60
N ILE A 66 -2.01 6.47 12.07
CA ILE A 66 -2.98 5.54 11.44
C ILE A 66 -4.12 5.13 12.38
N GLY A 67 -3.82 4.96 13.67
CA GLY A 67 -4.83 4.58 14.68
C GLY A 67 -5.81 5.71 15.05
N ALA A 68 -5.52 6.96 14.64
CA ALA A 68 -6.40 8.11 14.86
C ALA A 68 -7.24 8.47 13.62
N LEU A 69 -7.03 7.77 12.48
CA LEU A 69 -7.78 8.04 11.26
C LEU A 69 -9.14 7.33 11.25
N ASP A 70 -10.12 8.00 10.66
CA ASP A 70 -11.40 7.38 10.32
C ASP A 70 -11.21 6.32 9.23
N LEU A 71 -12.05 5.29 9.21
CA LEU A 71 -12.02 4.24 8.20
C LEU A 71 -12.72 4.64 6.88
N SER A 72 -13.49 5.71 6.86
CA SER A 72 -14.28 6.13 5.69
C SER A 72 -13.44 6.36 4.42
N PRO A 73 -12.22 6.91 4.46
CA PRO A 73 -11.38 7.01 3.29
C PRO A 73 -11.04 5.66 2.65
N TYR A 74 -11.01 4.59 3.43
CA TYR A 74 -10.58 3.24 2.99
C TYR A 74 -11.73 2.37 2.49
N LEU A 75 -12.99 2.77 2.72
CA LEU A 75 -14.17 1.97 2.42
C LEU A 75 -15.03 2.61 1.34
N GLY A 76 -15.41 1.83 0.32
CA GLY A 76 -16.35 2.22 -0.71
C GLY A 76 -15.83 2.07 -2.14
N PRO A 77 -16.52 2.65 -3.14
CA PRO A 77 -16.13 2.55 -4.54
C PRO A 77 -14.71 3.03 -4.79
N CYS A 78 -13.96 2.25 -5.56
CA CYS A 78 -12.60 2.55 -5.96
C CYS A 78 -12.47 2.36 -7.47
N ARG A 79 -11.67 3.18 -8.13
CA ARG A 79 -11.27 3.01 -9.53
C ARG A 79 -9.82 2.58 -9.61
N VAL A 80 -9.58 1.47 -10.31
CA VAL A 80 -8.22 1.08 -10.70
C VAL A 80 -7.91 1.68 -12.07
N ILE A 81 -6.85 2.47 -12.18
CA ILE A 81 -6.39 3.08 -13.42
C ILE A 81 -5.08 2.41 -13.84
N HIS A 82 -5.04 1.95 -15.09
CA HIS A 82 -3.84 1.33 -15.62
C HIS A 82 -2.89 2.39 -16.18
N ALA A 83 -1.70 2.49 -15.59
CA ALA A 83 -0.58 3.35 -16.03
C ALA A 83 0.70 2.51 -16.12
N ILE A 84 0.59 1.32 -16.73
CA ILE A 84 1.69 0.35 -16.81
C ILE A 84 2.86 0.94 -17.60
N GLY A 85 4.05 0.88 -17.00
CA GLY A 85 5.28 1.36 -17.60
C GLY A 85 5.51 2.87 -17.47
N CYS A 86 4.61 3.63 -16.82
CA CYS A 86 4.88 5.02 -16.49
C CYS A 86 5.99 5.09 -15.44
N ARG A 87 7.08 5.71 -15.77
CA ARG A 87 8.26 5.88 -14.88
C ARG A 87 9.01 7.14 -15.26
N PRO A 88 9.63 7.86 -14.33
CA PRO A 88 9.60 7.60 -12.89
C PRO A 88 8.34 8.12 -12.20
N LEU A 89 7.51 8.93 -12.89
CA LEU A 89 6.37 9.61 -12.28
C LEU A 89 5.06 9.31 -13.03
N VAL A 90 4.01 9.11 -12.28
CA VAL A 90 2.62 9.18 -12.74
C VAL A 90 2.24 10.65 -12.78
N THR A 91 1.98 11.19 -13.98
CA THR A 91 1.56 12.58 -14.18
C THR A 91 0.05 12.70 -14.39
N PRO A 92 -0.56 13.91 -14.30
CA PRO A 92 -1.98 14.10 -14.59
C PRO A 92 -2.38 13.61 -15.98
N GLU A 93 -1.50 13.82 -16.99
CA GLU A 93 -1.74 13.41 -18.38
C GLU A 93 -1.81 11.88 -18.50
N THR A 94 -0.99 11.17 -17.73
CA THR A 94 -1.00 9.70 -17.69
C THR A 94 -2.37 9.16 -17.26
N LEU A 95 -3.07 9.86 -16.37
CA LEU A 95 -4.36 9.44 -15.81
C LEU A 95 -5.58 10.04 -16.52
N ALA A 96 -5.40 11.07 -17.37
CA ALA A 96 -6.48 11.88 -17.93
C ALA A 96 -7.60 11.06 -18.58
N HIS A 97 -7.25 9.94 -19.23
CA HIS A 97 -8.19 9.06 -19.93
C HIS A 97 -9.23 8.41 -19.02
N ALA A 98 -8.98 8.36 -17.70
CA ALA A 98 -9.80 7.62 -16.74
C ALA A 98 -10.34 8.47 -15.58
N LEU A 99 -10.20 9.80 -15.62
CA LEU A 99 -10.59 10.67 -14.50
C LEU A 99 -12.04 11.18 -14.57
N HIS A 100 -12.77 10.94 -15.67
CA HIS A 100 -14.18 11.34 -15.72
C HIS A 100 -15.02 10.54 -14.73
N GLY A 101 -15.75 11.24 -13.84
CA GLY A 101 -16.56 10.59 -12.82
C GLY A 101 -15.77 9.68 -11.88
N VAL A 102 -14.52 10.04 -11.55
CA VAL A 102 -13.68 9.28 -10.64
C VAL A 102 -14.29 9.28 -9.23
N PRO A 103 -14.35 8.12 -8.54
CA PRO A 103 -14.78 8.07 -7.15
C PRO A 103 -13.70 8.64 -6.22
N SER A 104 -14.03 8.74 -4.94
CA SER A 104 -13.10 9.27 -3.92
C SER A 104 -11.87 8.40 -3.64
N ARG A 105 -11.75 7.23 -4.28
CA ARG A 105 -10.62 6.31 -4.13
C ARG A 105 -10.08 5.92 -5.49
N VAL A 106 -8.76 6.02 -5.64
CA VAL A 106 -8.05 5.67 -6.88
C VAL A 106 -6.85 4.81 -6.55
N LEU A 107 -6.73 3.69 -7.24
CA LEU A 107 -5.52 2.88 -7.27
C LEU A 107 -4.90 2.94 -8.67
N VAL A 108 -3.62 3.23 -8.76
CA VAL A 108 -2.92 3.31 -10.04
C VAL A 108 -2.02 2.11 -10.20
N ARG A 109 -2.34 1.25 -11.15
CA ARG A 109 -1.53 0.08 -11.47
C ARG A 109 -0.40 0.46 -12.42
N THR A 110 0.84 0.39 -11.93
CA THR A 110 2.06 0.75 -12.67
C THR A 110 2.84 -0.45 -13.19
N TYR A 111 2.58 -1.63 -12.65
CA TYR A 111 3.21 -2.89 -13.08
C TYR A 111 2.23 -3.80 -13.80
N GLN A 112 2.71 -4.49 -14.82
CA GLN A 112 1.99 -5.64 -15.36
C GLN A 112 2.02 -6.82 -14.38
N ARG A 113 3.18 -7.03 -13.73
CA ARG A 113 3.39 -7.97 -12.64
C ARG A 113 4.28 -7.31 -11.60
N MET A 114 3.75 -7.12 -10.39
CA MET A 114 4.50 -6.56 -9.27
C MET A 114 5.63 -7.51 -8.85
N PRO A 115 6.88 -7.04 -8.67
CA PRO A 115 7.91 -7.83 -8.02
C PRO A 115 7.53 -8.04 -6.55
N VAL A 116 7.61 -9.31 -6.09
CA VAL A 116 7.24 -9.68 -4.70
C VAL A 116 8.42 -10.28 -3.92
N ASP A 117 9.55 -10.45 -4.58
CA ASP A 117 10.76 -11.12 -4.10
C ASP A 117 11.99 -10.19 -4.00
N HIS A 118 11.90 -8.98 -4.52
CA HIS A 118 12.95 -7.98 -4.44
C HIS A 118 12.38 -6.55 -4.46
N TRP A 119 13.14 -5.61 -3.95
CA TRP A 119 12.85 -4.18 -4.05
C TRP A 119 13.18 -3.69 -5.47
N ASP A 120 12.28 -2.89 -6.06
CA ASP A 120 12.53 -2.24 -7.36
C ASP A 120 12.88 -0.76 -7.16
N ASP A 121 14.16 -0.42 -7.32
CA ASP A 121 14.65 0.97 -7.22
C ASP A 121 14.09 1.92 -8.30
N HIS A 122 13.42 1.36 -9.31
CA HIS A 122 12.83 2.11 -10.42
C HIS A 122 11.30 2.14 -10.36
N LEU A 123 10.72 1.97 -9.18
CA LEU A 123 9.27 2.08 -8.99
C LEU A 123 8.75 3.45 -9.46
N ALA A 124 7.49 3.51 -9.90
CA ALA A 124 6.84 4.76 -10.21
C ALA A 124 6.30 5.41 -8.93
N ALA A 125 6.32 6.74 -8.88
CA ALA A 125 5.71 7.54 -7.81
C ALA A 125 4.72 8.55 -8.42
N PHE A 126 3.83 9.10 -7.61
CA PHE A 126 2.99 10.21 -8.04
C PHE A 126 3.79 11.51 -8.14
N SER A 127 3.57 12.28 -9.21
CA SER A 127 4.03 13.68 -9.20
C SER A 127 3.17 14.51 -8.22
N PRO A 128 3.73 15.57 -7.59
CA PRO A 128 2.94 16.48 -6.75
C PRO A 128 1.70 17.01 -7.48
N ALA A 129 1.85 17.41 -8.74
CA ALA A 129 0.75 17.87 -9.56
C ALA A 129 -0.37 16.83 -9.74
N THR A 130 -0.05 15.53 -9.73
CA THR A 130 -1.05 14.47 -9.80
C THR A 130 -1.86 14.38 -8.51
N ILE A 131 -1.22 14.50 -7.37
CA ILE A 131 -1.91 14.48 -6.07
C ILE A 131 -2.84 15.70 -5.96
N GLU A 132 -2.38 16.90 -6.30
CA GLU A 132 -3.20 18.11 -6.32
C GLU A 132 -4.40 17.96 -7.29
N HIS A 133 -4.15 17.42 -8.47
CA HIS A 133 -5.17 17.22 -9.50
C HIS A 133 -6.26 16.21 -9.09
N LEU A 134 -5.88 15.12 -8.41
CA LEU A 134 -6.80 14.14 -7.86
C LEU A 134 -7.58 14.72 -6.67
N GLY A 135 -6.91 15.43 -5.76
CA GLY A 135 -7.53 16.11 -4.63
C GLY A 135 -8.59 17.13 -5.06
N ALA A 136 -8.30 17.94 -6.08
CA ALA A 136 -9.24 18.90 -6.66
C ALA A 136 -10.51 18.24 -7.26
N ARG A 137 -10.49 16.93 -7.51
CA ARG A 137 -11.62 16.11 -7.96
C ARG A 137 -12.35 15.37 -6.85
N GLY A 138 -11.99 15.62 -5.59
CA GLY A 138 -12.58 14.98 -4.42
C GLY A 138 -12.04 13.56 -4.15
N VAL A 139 -10.90 13.20 -4.71
CA VAL A 139 -10.22 11.95 -4.35
C VAL A 139 -9.59 12.12 -2.96
N GLN A 140 -9.90 11.21 -2.06
CA GLN A 140 -9.48 11.21 -0.66
C GLN A 140 -8.40 10.16 -0.38
N LEU A 141 -8.36 9.08 -1.18
CA LEU A 141 -7.37 8.03 -1.07
C LEU A 141 -6.77 7.74 -2.44
N VAL A 142 -5.47 7.75 -2.52
CA VAL A 142 -4.71 7.30 -3.68
C VAL A 142 -3.80 6.14 -3.29
N GLY A 143 -3.60 5.20 -4.21
CA GLY A 143 -2.65 4.10 -4.05
C GLY A 143 -1.95 3.78 -5.36
N ILE A 144 -0.76 3.19 -5.26
CA ILE A 144 0.09 2.88 -6.39
C ILE A 144 0.69 1.47 -6.23
#